data_18b008c1ba3fe3d62bcb81dc31cdd4a7
#
_entry.id   18b008c1ba3fe3d62bcb81dc31cdd4a7
#
_cell.length_a   1.000
_cell.length_b   1.000
_cell.length_c   1.000
_cell.angle_alpha   90.00
_cell.angle_beta   90.00
_cell.angle_gamma   90.00
#
_symmetry.space_group_name_H-M   'P 1'
#
loop_
_entity.id
_entity.type
_entity.pdbx_description
1 polymer ?
#
loop_
_entity_poly.entity_id
_entity_poly.type
_entity_poly.pdbx_seq_one_letter_code
_entity_poly.pdbx_strand_id
1 'polypeptide(L)'
;PLTVCAAFVSKEHIDILRTLGVDDSKKLTDTKIIELAEQLITFIPHSLLTLNNTKYNERQALGWSQVKMKAVLHNEAIKNVTNKIDTKALDYIVIDQFAERNVYKRYALSDLPFPNQTKFETKGESKSLAIAAASIISRYAFIKHMDSISKMMHFDIPKGASHKVDLIAAQIIEKYNISKLDSISKKHFKNRDKAW
;
A
#
# COMPACT_ATOMS: atom_id res chain seq x y z
N PRO A 1 -0.86 8.75 -2.96
CA PRO A 1 -1.20 8.20 -1.65
C PRO A 1 -0.25 7.10 -1.22
N LEU A 2 -0.32 6.70 0.03
CA LEU A 2 0.31 5.52 0.56
C LEU A 2 -0.80 4.52 0.94
N THR A 3 -0.79 3.34 0.33
CA THR A 3 -1.77 2.29 0.59
C THR A 3 -1.08 1.08 1.21
N VAL A 4 -1.68 0.51 2.24
CA VAL A 4 -1.25 -0.75 2.85
C VAL A 4 -2.43 -1.66 3.05
N CYS A 5 -2.21 -2.96 2.99
CA CYS A 5 -3.23 -3.95 3.23
C CYS A 5 -2.66 -5.11 4.04
N ALA A 6 -3.44 -5.62 4.97
CA ALA A 6 -3.26 -6.92 5.58
C ALA A 6 -4.38 -7.84 5.11
N ALA A 7 -4.08 -9.11 4.88
CA ALA A 7 -5.04 -10.11 4.43
C ALA A 7 -4.81 -11.44 5.16
N PHE A 8 -5.90 -12.12 5.50
CA PHE A 8 -5.87 -13.46 6.08
C PHE A 8 -6.26 -14.48 5.02
N VAL A 9 -5.36 -15.45 4.78
CA VAL A 9 -5.62 -16.57 3.87
C VAL A 9 -5.66 -17.86 4.69
N SER A 10 -6.85 -18.46 4.77
CA SER A 10 -7.01 -19.77 5.40
C SER A 10 -6.50 -20.87 4.48
N LYS A 11 -6.22 -22.04 5.05
CA LYS A 11 -5.80 -23.23 4.28
C LYS A 11 -6.83 -23.62 3.21
N GLU A 12 -8.10 -23.42 3.47
CA GLU A 12 -9.21 -23.70 2.54
C GLU A 12 -9.16 -22.84 1.28
N HIS A 13 -8.60 -21.63 1.37
CA HIS A 13 -8.55 -20.68 0.26
C HIS A 13 -7.26 -20.74 -0.58
N ILE A 14 -6.26 -21.52 -0.15
CA ILE A 14 -4.97 -21.59 -0.87
C ILE A 14 -5.16 -22.04 -2.32
N ASP A 15 -5.91 -23.11 -2.55
CA ASP A 15 -6.09 -23.65 -3.90
C ASP A 15 -6.88 -22.70 -4.82
N ILE A 16 -7.92 -22.08 -4.29
CA ILE A 16 -8.69 -21.10 -5.07
C ILE A 16 -7.86 -19.87 -5.45
N LEU A 17 -7.02 -19.38 -4.54
CA LEU A 17 -6.13 -18.25 -4.85
C LEU A 17 -5.13 -18.61 -5.96
N ARG A 18 -4.56 -19.80 -5.93
CA ARG A 18 -3.68 -20.29 -6.99
C ARG A 18 -4.41 -20.42 -8.31
N THR A 19 -5.60 -20.97 -8.30
CA THR A 19 -6.45 -21.13 -9.50
C THR A 19 -6.83 -19.77 -10.11
N LEU A 20 -7.11 -18.76 -9.29
CA LEU A 20 -7.38 -17.41 -9.75
C LEU A 20 -6.16 -16.71 -10.35
N GLY A 21 -4.96 -17.20 -10.08
CA GLY A 21 -3.71 -16.62 -10.57
C GLY A 21 -3.10 -15.57 -9.64
N VAL A 22 -3.39 -15.65 -8.33
CA VAL A 22 -2.74 -14.79 -7.33
C VAL A 22 -1.24 -15.08 -7.30
N ASP A 23 -0.44 -14.06 -7.56
CA ASP A 23 1.01 -14.11 -7.65
C ASP A 23 1.58 -12.74 -7.23
N ASP A 24 2.89 -12.60 -7.25
CA ASP A 24 3.59 -11.34 -7.04
C ASP A 24 2.99 -10.24 -7.91
N SER A 25 2.49 -9.17 -7.29
CA SER A 25 1.81 -8.05 -7.97
C SER A 25 2.67 -7.39 -9.05
N LYS A 26 4.00 -7.46 -8.92
CA LYS A 26 4.95 -6.94 -9.91
C LYS A 26 4.92 -7.70 -11.24
N LYS A 27 4.44 -8.94 -11.25
CA LYS A 27 4.29 -9.79 -12.43
C LYS A 27 2.94 -9.61 -13.12
N LEU A 28 2.00 -8.87 -12.51
CA LEU A 28 0.64 -8.73 -12.97
C LEU A 28 0.43 -7.36 -13.62
N THR A 29 -0.42 -7.32 -14.66
CA THR A 29 -0.86 -6.05 -15.25
C THR A 29 -1.86 -5.34 -14.32
N ASP A 30 -2.03 -4.03 -14.47
CA ASP A 30 -3.02 -3.27 -13.70
C ASP A 30 -4.44 -3.82 -13.93
N THR A 31 -4.78 -4.21 -15.15
CA THR A 31 -6.08 -4.85 -15.46
C THR A 31 -6.29 -6.14 -14.68
N LYS A 32 -5.27 -7.01 -14.62
CA LYS A 32 -5.34 -8.26 -13.87
C LYS A 32 -5.41 -8.01 -12.36
N ILE A 33 -4.70 -7.02 -11.85
CA ILE A 33 -4.76 -6.62 -10.43
C ILE A 33 -6.17 -6.17 -10.06
N ILE A 34 -6.79 -5.33 -10.87
CA ILE A 34 -8.17 -4.86 -10.63
C ILE A 34 -9.14 -6.05 -10.61
N GLU A 35 -9.07 -6.92 -11.61
CA GLU A 35 -9.90 -8.12 -11.70
C GLU A 35 -9.77 -9.04 -10.48
N LEU A 36 -8.53 -9.35 -10.09
CA LEU A 36 -8.25 -10.18 -8.92
C LEU A 36 -8.69 -9.52 -7.61
N ALA A 37 -8.38 -8.25 -7.43
CA ALA A 37 -8.75 -7.53 -6.20
C ALA A 37 -10.26 -7.49 -5.99
N GLU A 38 -11.04 -7.23 -7.04
CA GLU A 38 -12.50 -7.21 -6.98
C GLU A 38 -13.09 -8.56 -6.55
N GLN A 39 -12.42 -9.67 -6.90
CA GLN A 39 -12.79 -10.99 -6.43
C GLN A 39 -12.33 -11.24 -4.99
N LEU A 40 -11.08 -10.94 -4.67
CA LEU A 40 -10.49 -11.20 -3.35
C LEU A 40 -11.20 -10.46 -2.22
N ILE A 41 -11.59 -9.21 -2.41
CA ILE A 41 -12.27 -8.42 -1.37
C ILE A 41 -13.62 -9.00 -0.97
N THR A 42 -14.22 -9.88 -1.76
CA THR A 42 -15.52 -10.50 -1.46
C THR A 42 -15.44 -11.63 -0.44
N PHE A 43 -14.29 -12.28 -0.29
CA PHE A 43 -14.18 -13.47 0.57
C PHE A 43 -12.92 -13.53 1.44
N ILE A 44 -11.89 -12.73 1.16
CA ILE A 44 -10.66 -12.68 1.97
C ILE A 44 -10.82 -11.63 3.08
N PRO A 45 -10.75 -12.02 4.35
CA PRO A 45 -10.67 -11.05 5.45
C PRO A 45 -9.45 -10.15 5.26
N HIS A 46 -9.66 -8.85 5.21
CA HIS A 46 -8.60 -7.89 4.94
C HIS A 46 -8.85 -6.56 5.65
N SER A 47 -7.79 -5.78 5.78
CA SER A 47 -7.86 -4.38 6.18
C SER A 47 -6.99 -3.56 5.23
N LEU A 48 -7.63 -2.65 4.53
CA LEU A 48 -7.00 -1.73 3.58
C LEU A 48 -6.99 -0.34 4.21
N LEU A 49 -5.80 0.23 4.38
CA LEU A 49 -5.60 1.57 4.91
C LEU A 49 -4.94 2.45 3.87
N THR A 50 -5.49 3.63 3.69
CA THR A 50 -4.96 4.62 2.75
C THR A 50 -4.63 5.92 3.47
N LEU A 51 -3.40 6.38 3.30
CA LEU A 51 -2.96 7.69 3.70
C LEU A 51 -2.94 8.59 2.46
N ASN A 52 -3.88 9.54 2.39
CA ASN A 52 -3.95 10.45 1.25
C ASN A 52 -2.75 11.40 1.23
N ASN A 53 -2.52 12.08 0.11
CA ASN A 53 -1.34 12.92 -0.07
C ASN A 53 -1.28 14.08 0.92
N THR A 54 -2.39 14.68 1.27
CA THR A 54 -2.45 15.78 2.26
C THR A 54 -1.96 15.30 3.63
N LYS A 55 -2.53 14.21 4.14
CA LYS A 55 -2.12 13.62 5.43
C LYS A 55 -0.70 13.07 5.41
N TYR A 56 -0.29 12.50 4.28
CA TYR A 56 1.09 12.05 4.09
C TYR A 56 2.06 13.23 4.26
N ASN A 57 1.80 14.34 3.58
CA ASN A 57 2.63 15.55 3.65
C ASN A 57 2.63 16.19 5.05
N GLU A 58 1.48 16.18 5.74
CA GLU A 58 1.39 16.63 7.14
C GLU A 58 2.27 15.79 8.06
N ARG A 59 2.23 14.47 7.96
CA ARG A 59 3.08 13.57 8.76
C ARG A 59 4.56 13.75 8.43
N GLN A 60 4.89 13.90 7.15
CA GLN A 60 6.26 14.16 6.72
C GLN A 60 6.78 15.49 7.28
N ALA A 61 5.97 16.53 7.30
CA ALA A 61 6.32 17.82 7.91
C ALA A 61 6.55 17.72 9.43
N LEU A 62 5.90 16.76 10.12
CA LEU A 62 6.14 16.44 11.53
C LEU A 62 7.38 15.55 11.75
N GLY A 63 8.16 15.27 10.72
CA GLY A 63 9.37 14.47 10.79
C GLY A 63 9.16 12.96 10.62
N TRP A 64 7.98 12.51 10.23
CA TRP A 64 7.75 11.09 9.96
C TRP A 64 8.36 10.69 8.62
N SER A 65 9.20 9.66 8.64
CA SER A 65 9.68 9.01 7.42
C SER A 65 8.57 8.14 6.79
N GLN A 66 8.70 7.81 5.52
CA GLN A 66 7.80 6.85 4.87
C GLN A 66 7.84 5.48 5.55
N VAL A 67 9.01 5.05 6.02
CA VAL A 67 9.18 3.80 6.78
C VAL A 67 8.34 3.83 8.06
N LYS A 68 8.35 4.92 8.82
CA LYS A 68 7.52 5.09 10.01
C LYS A 68 6.03 5.04 9.66
N MET A 69 5.60 5.74 8.62
CA MET A 69 4.20 5.71 8.17
C MET A 69 3.77 4.29 7.79
N LYS A 70 4.59 3.55 7.06
CA LYS A 70 4.34 2.15 6.71
C LYS A 70 4.24 1.26 7.94
N ALA A 71 5.16 1.39 8.89
CA ALA A 71 5.14 0.57 10.11
C ALA A 71 3.86 0.77 10.91
N VAL A 72 3.43 2.01 11.09
CA VAL A 72 2.18 2.35 11.78
C VAL A 72 0.96 1.76 11.07
N LEU A 73 0.88 1.96 9.75
CA LEU A 73 -0.26 1.49 8.96
C LEU A 73 -0.32 -0.03 8.86
N HIS A 74 0.80 -0.70 8.62
CA HIS A 74 0.84 -2.17 8.59
C HIS A 74 0.45 -2.78 9.93
N ASN A 75 0.96 -2.23 11.02
CA ASN A 75 0.64 -2.73 12.35
C ASN A 75 -0.86 -2.59 12.67
N GLU A 76 -1.44 -1.46 12.31
CA GLU A 76 -2.87 -1.22 12.50
C GLU A 76 -3.73 -2.12 11.58
N ALA A 77 -3.34 -2.29 10.33
CA ALA A 77 -4.03 -3.18 9.39
C ALA A 77 -4.02 -4.64 9.90
N ILE A 78 -2.90 -5.12 10.42
CA ILE A 78 -2.78 -6.47 11.00
C ILE A 78 -3.70 -6.61 12.21
N LYS A 79 -3.75 -5.64 13.12
CA LYS A 79 -4.69 -5.65 14.26
C LYS A 79 -6.13 -5.72 13.78
N ASN A 80 -6.50 -4.94 12.79
CA ASN A 80 -7.85 -4.95 12.23
C ASN A 80 -8.23 -6.32 11.68
N VAL A 81 -7.34 -6.98 10.97
CA VAL A 81 -7.59 -8.33 10.44
C VAL A 81 -7.69 -9.36 11.55
N THR A 82 -6.79 -9.34 12.53
CA THR A 82 -6.83 -10.29 13.65
C THR A 82 -8.09 -10.15 14.48
N ASN A 83 -8.70 -8.98 14.52
CA ASN A 83 -10.01 -8.76 15.15
C ASN A 83 -11.20 -9.29 14.33
N LYS A 84 -11.02 -9.60 13.06
CA LYS A 84 -12.07 -10.11 12.15
C LYS A 84 -12.08 -11.63 12.04
N ILE A 85 -11.06 -12.32 12.50
CA ILE A 85 -10.87 -13.76 12.32
C ILE A 85 -10.88 -14.48 13.65
N ASP A 86 -11.08 -15.82 13.63
CA ASP A 86 -10.79 -16.68 14.76
C ASP A 86 -9.26 -16.85 14.87
N THR A 87 -8.69 -16.27 15.91
CA THR A 87 -7.23 -16.29 16.13
C THR A 87 -6.68 -17.69 16.41
N LYS A 88 -7.53 -18.66 16.74
CA LYS A 88 -7.15 -20.07 16.85
C LYS A 88 -6.78 -20.68 15.50
N ALA A 89 -7.31 -20.12 14.40
CA ALA A 89 -6.97 -20.52 13.05
C ALA A 89 -5.70 -19.84 12.52
N LEU A 90 -5.10 -18.93 13.29
CA LEU A 90 -3.92 -18.20 12.89
C LEU A 90 -2.65 -19.00 13.18
N ASP A 91 -1.96 -19.44 12.14
CA ASP A 91 -0.68 -20.14 12.27
C ASP A 91 0.47 -19.13 12.46
N TYR A 92 0.55 -18.12 11.61
CA TYR A 92 1.58 -17.08 11.69
C TYR A 92 1.17 -15.82 10.92
N ILE A 93 1.89 -14.74 11.21
CA ILE A 93 1.80 -13.46 10.49
C ILE A 93 3.10 -13.24 9.74
N VAL A 94 3.02 -12.88 8.46
CA VAL A 94 4.18 -12.57 7.63
C VAL A 94 4.08 -11.12 7.18
N ILE A 95 5.15 -10.37 7.39
CA ILE A 95 5.27 -8.99 6.92
C ILE A 95 6.37 -8.96 5.84
N ASP A 96 6.05 -8.41 4.66
CA ASP A 96 7.05 -8.16 3.64
C ASP A 96 8.04 -7.10 4.16
N GLN A 97 9.31 -7.47 4.23
CA GLN A 97 10.32 -6.70 4.93
C GLN A 97 10.68 -5.43 4.16
N PHE A 98 10.22 -4.29 4.63
CA PHE A 98 10.64 -2.96 4.18
C PHE A 98 11.56 -2.27 5.19
N ALA A 99 11.72 -2.85 6.38
CA ALA A 99 12.58 -2.39 7.46
C ALA A 99 12.97 -3.57 8.36
N GLU A 100 14.07 -3.43 9.07
CA GLU A 100 14.45 -4.41 10.09
C GLU A 100 13.40 -4.49 11.20
N ARG A 101 13.21 -5.67 11.79
CA ARG A 101 12.20 -5.92 12.84
C ARG A 101 12.25 -4.89 13.96
N ASN A 102 13.43 -4.56 14.45
CA ASN A 102 13.59 -3.60 15.54
C ASN A 102 13.22 -2.17 15.13
N VAL A 103 13.46 -1.80 13.88
CA VAL A 103 13.06 -0.50 13.31
C VAL A 103 11.55 -0.43 13.18
N TYR A 104 10.93 -1.48 12.65
CA TYR A 104 9.49 -1.59 12.58
C TYR A 104 8.84 -1.45 13.96
N LYS A 105 9.28 -2.22 14.94
CA LYS A 105 8.76 -2.17 16.32
C LYS A 105 8.87 -0.78 16.93
N ARG A 106 9.99 -0.11 16.72
CA ARG A 106 10.23 1.25 17.24
C ARG A 106 9.27 2.27 16.63
N TYR A 107 8.92 2.13 15.36
CA TYR A 107 8.08 3.07 14.64
C TYR A 107 6.58 2.79 14.73
N ALA A 108 6.17 1.58 15.05
CA ALA A 108 4.78 1.14 14.92
C ALA A 108 3.77 1.80 15.88
N LEU A 109 4.21 2.58 16.87
CA LEU A 109 3.42 3.28 17.92
C LEU A 109 2.62 2.34 18.83
N SER A 110 2.64 1.05 18.61
CA SER A 110 1.96 0.05 19.41
C SER A 110 2.66 -1.30 19.26
N ASP A 111 2.37 -2.23 20.16
CA ASP A 111 2.96 -3.56 20.14
C ASP A 111 2.59 -4.33 18.88
N LEU A 112 3.48 -5.22 18.44
CA LEU A 112 3.19 -6.18 17.39
C LEU A 112 2.04 -7.11 17.85
N PRO A 113 0.98 -7.25 17.04
CA PRO A 113 0.02 -8.32 17.28
C PRO A 113 0.71 -9.69 17.17
N PHE A 114 0.49 -10.55 18.14
CA PHE A 114 1.06 -11.90 18.13
C PHE A 114 2.56 -11.95 17.82
N PRO A 115 3.43 -11.31 18.64
CA PRO A 115 4.84 -11.13 18.31
C PRO A 115 5.62 -12.44 18.12
N ASN A 116 5.22 -13.50 18.80
CA ASN A 116 5.87 -14.82 18.69
C ASN A 116 5.50 -15.56 17.39
N GLN A 117 4.43 -15.15 16.72
CA GLN A 117 3.97 -15.72 15.45
C GLN A 117 4.27 -14.82 14.26
N THR A 118 4.83 -13.63 14.50
CA THR A 118 5.11 -12.65 13.45
C THR A 118 6.55 -12.78 12.95
N LYS A 119 6.71 -12.93 11.64
CA LYS A 119 8.00 -12.97 10.96
C LYS A 119 8.06 -11.97 9.81
N PHE A 120 9.27 -11.54 9.50
CA PHE A 120 9.58 -10.62 8.40
C PHE A 120 10.27 -11.40 7.29
N GLU A 121 9.80 -11.26 6.06
CA GLU A 121 10.33 -11.97 4.90
C GLU A 121 10.73 -11.00 3.80
N THR A 122 11.93 -11.15 3.27
CA THR A 122 12.33 -10.47 2.04
C THR A 122 11.65 -11.12 0.84
N LYS A 123 11.26 -10.32 -0.16
CA LYS A 123 10.51 -10.79 -1.33
C LYS A 123 9.26 -11.58 -0.94
N GLY A 124 8.52 -11.07 0.04
CA GLY A 124 7.39 -11.75 0.66
C GLY A 124 6.29 -12.13 -0.32
N GLU A 125 6.01 -11.30 -1.34
CA GLU A 125 5.00 -11.60 -2.36
C GLU A 125 5.26 -12.89 -3.13
N SER A 126 6.52 -13.27 -3.34
CA SER A 126 6.89 -14.52 -4.02
C SER A 126 6.89 -15.74 -3.09
N LYS A 127 6.81 -15.53 -1.78
CA LYS A 127 6.90 -16.59 -0.76
C LYS A 127 5.58 -16.85 -0.04
N SER A 128 4.66 -15.89 -0.03
CA SER A 128 3.42 -15.95 0.74
C SER A 128 2.23 -15.51 -0.09
N LEU A 129 1.22 -16.38 -0.22
CA LEU A 129 -0.06 -16.04 -0.86
C LEU A 129 -0.81 -14.95 -0.11
N ALA A 130 -0.70 -14.90 1.22
CA ALA A 130 -1.33 -13.85 2.02
C ALA A 130 -0.72 -12.47 1.71
N ILE A 131 0.60 -12.38 1.60
CA ILE A 131 1.27 -11.15 1.18
C ILE A 131 0.89 -10.79 -0.26
N ALA A 132 0.89 -11.75 -1.17
CA ALA A 132 0.50 -11.52 -2.56
C ALA A 132 -0.93 -10.99 -2.67
N ALA A 133 -1.88 -11.59 -1.97
CA ALA A 133 -3.27 -11.13 -1.93
C ALA A 133 -3.38 -9.71 -1.34
N ALA A 134 -2.72 -9.43 -0.23
CA ALA A 134 -2.70 -8.12 0.39
C ALA A 134 -2.11 -7.05 -0.56
N SER A 135 -1.02 -7.37 -1.24
CA SER A 135 -0.36 -6.47 -2.19
C SER A 135 -1.25 -6.17 -3.41
N ILE A 136 -1.97 -7.16 -3.91
CA ILE A 136 -2.95 -6.98 -5.00
C ILE A 136 -4.06 -6.01 -4.57
N ILE A 137 -4.62 -6.18 -3.39
CA ILE A 137 -5.68 -5.29 -2.86
C ILE A 137 -5.13 -3.88 -2.65
N SER A 138 -3.93 -3.75 -2.09
CA SER A 138 -3.28 -2.46 -1.89
C SER A 138 -3.00 -1.75 -3.21
N ARG A 139 -2.47 -2.45 -4.21
CA ARG A 139 -2.20 -1.91 -5.54
C ARG A 139 -3.49 -1.48 -6.25
N TYR A 140 -4.54 -2.26 -6.12
CA TYR A 140 -5.87 -1.92 -6.61
C TYR A 140 -6.36 -0.57 -6.06
N ALA A 141 -6.26 -0.37 -4.75
CA ALA A 141 -6.65 0.88 -4.11
C ALA A 141 -5.80 2.06 -4.61
N PHE A 142 -4.50 1.86 -4.79
CA PHE A 142 -3.60 2.86 -5.36
C PHE A 142 -3.99 3.23 -6.80
N ILE A 143 -4.25 2.26 -7.66
CA ILE A 143 -4.69 2.48 -9.05
C ILE A 143 -5.99 3.29 -9.08
N LYS A 144 -6.98 2.89 -8.30
CA LYS A 144 -8.28 3.59 -8.21
C LYS A 144 -8.13 5.04 -7.74
N HIS A 145 -7.27 5.26 -6.76
CA HIS A 145 -7.01 6.61 -6.25
C HIS A 145 -6.33 7.49 -7.31
N MET A 146 -5.34 6.95 -8.02
CA MET A 146 -4.65 7.68 -9.10
C MET A 146 -5.60 7.99 -10.26
N ASP A 147 -6.49 7.06 -10.63
CA ASP A 147 -7.52 7.31 -11.64
C ASP A 147 -8.48 8.42 -11.22
N SER A 148 -8.88 8.47 -9.95
CA SER A 148 -9.72 9.54 -9.41
C SER A 148 -9.02 10.90 -9.47
N ILE A 149 -7.72 10.96 -9.13
CA ILE A 149 -6.94 12.20 -9.25
C ILE A 149 -6.84 12.64 -10.73
N SER A 150 -6.57 11.71 -11.64
CA SER A 150 -6.49 11.99 -13.08
C SER A 150 -7.79 12.58 -13.62
N LYS A 151 -8.93 12.02 -13.26
CA LYS A 151 -10.26 12.52 -13.63
C LYS A 151 -10.53 13.92 -13.07
N MET A 152 -10.22 14.13 -11.80
CA MET A 152 -10.43 15.41 -11.13
C MET A 152 -9.55 16.51 -11.75
N MET A 153 -8.32 16.19 -12.13
CA MET A 153 -7.35 17.15 -12.68
C MET A 153 -7.46 17.35 -14.19
N HIS A 154 -8.21 16.49 -14.89
CA HIS A 154 -8.25 16.45 -16.37
C HIS A 154 -6.85 16.26 -16.99
N PHE A 155 -5.98 15.54 -16.30
CA PHE A 155 -4.67 15.10 -16.75
C PHE A 155 -4.54 13.61 -16.53
N ASP A 156 -3.83 12.92 -17.41
CA ASP A 156 -3.39 11.56 -17.17
C ASP A 156 -2.18 11.58 -16.22
N ILE A 157 -2.44 11.42 -14.93
CA ILE A 157 -1.41 11.50 -13.87
C ILE A 157 -0.61 10.19 -13.85
N PRO A 158 0.69 10.23 -14.20
CA PRO A 158 1.53 9.05 -14.17
C PRO A 158 1.83 8.59 -12.74
N LYS A 159 1.97 7.29 -12.58
CA LYS A 159 2.41 6.68 -11.33
C LYS A 159 3.94 6.70 -11.26
N GLY A 160 4.50 6.88 -10.04
CA GLY A 160 5.95 6.85 -9.83
C GLY A 160 6.62 8.22 -9.81
N ALA A 161 7.91 8.25 -10.15
CA ALA A 161 8.77 9.41 -10.02
C ALA A 161 9.71 9.60 -11.23
N SER A 162 9.27 9.18 -12.42
CA SER A 162 10.03 9.31 -13.66
C SER A 162 10.06 10.77 -14.18
N HIS A 163 10.85 11.02 -15.22
CA HIS A 163 10.90 12.33 -15.89
C HIS A 163 9.53 12.74 -16.46
N LYS A 164 8.71 11.80 -16.90
CA LYS A 164 7.33 12.09 -17.32
C LYS A 164 6.51 12.74 -16.19
N VAL A 165 6.78 12.34 -14.93
CA VAL A 165 6.16 12.97 -13.76
C VAL A 165 6.59 14.43 -13.60
N ASP A 166 7.87 14.75 -13.85
CA ASP A 166 8.38 16.13 -13.80
C ASP A 166 7.61 17.03 -14.78
N LEU A 167 7.40 16.55 -16.01
CA LEU A 167 6.70 17.31 -17.07
C LEU A 167 5.22 17.55 -16.71
N ILE A 168 4.52 16.53 -16.23
CA ILE A 168 3.13 16.65 -15.82
C ILE A 168 3.00 17.56 -14.59
N ALA A 169 3.92 17.46 -13.64
CA ALA A 169 3.94 18.35 -12.48
C ALA A 169 4.09 19.82 -12.88
N ALA A 170 4.99 20.12 -13.83
CA ALA A 170 5.14 21.47 -14.38
C ALA A 170 3.84 21.98 -15.02
N GLN A 171 3.15 21.17 -15.82
CA GLN A 171 1.87 21.52 -16.42
C GLN A 171 0.77 21.78 -15.37
N ILE A 172 0.77 21.05 -14.26
CA ILE A 172 -0.17 21.28 -13.16
C ILE A 172 0.11 22.61 -12.46
N ILE A 173 1.38 22.95 -12.22
CA ILE A 173 1.76 24.24 -11.64
C ILE A 173 1.31 25.38 -12.55
N GLU A 174 1.54 25.26 -13.84
CA GLU A 174 1.17 26.27 -14.85
C GLU A 174 -0.35 26.48 -14.91
N LYS A 175 -1.11 25.38 -14.97
CA LYS A 175 -2.57 25.43 -15.12
C LYS A 175 -3.31 25.82 -13.84
N TYR A 176 -2.81 25.40 -12.69
CA TYR A 176 -3.46 25.63 -11.38
C TYR A 176 -2.58 26.47 -10.44
N ASN A 177 -1.67 25.85 -9.74
CA ASN A 177 -0.61 26.43 -8.90
C ASN A 177 0.15 25.32 -8.17
N ILE A 178 1.21 25.70 -7.44
CA ILE A 178 2.01 24.74 -6.66
C ILE A 178 1.23 24.10 -5.50
N SER A 179 0.30 24.82 -4.88
CA SER A 179 -0.54 24.27 -3.80
C SER A 179 -1.41 23.13 -4.28
N LYS A 180 -1.91 23.21 -5.53
CA LYS A 180 -2.67 22.11 -6.14
C LYS A 180 -1.80 20.90 -6.39
N LEU A 181 -0.59 21.07 -6.90
CA LEU A 181 0.37 19.98 -7.04
C LEU A 181 0.66 19.32 -5.68
N ASP A 182 0.92 20.11 -4.65
CA ASP A 182 1.20 19.63 -3.30
C ASP A 182 0.05 18.80 -2.71
N SER A 183 -1.20 19.10 -3.07
CA SER A 183 -2.37 18.38 -2.60
C SER A 183 -2.50 16.96 -3.18
N ILE A 184 -1.86 16.67 -4.29
CA ILE A 184 -1.96 15.40 -5.03
C ILE A 184 -0.64 14.65 -5.15
N SER A 185 0.44 15.14 -4.54
CA SER A 185 1.77 14.56 -4.64
C SER A 185 2.45 14.48 -3.27
N LYS A 186 3.53 13.70 -3.20
CA LYS A 186 4.43 13.63 -2.05
C LYS A 186 5.49 14.73 -2.18
N LYS A 187 5.38 15.77 -1.36
CA LYS A 187 6.17 17.02 -1.47
C LYS A 187 7.68 16.82 -1.38
N HIS A 188 8.15 15.81 -0.64
CA HIS A 188 9.59 15.57 -0.44
C HIS A 188 10.29 14.88 -1.59
N PHE A 189 9.58 14.50 -2.66
CA PHE A 189 10.18 13.95 -3.87
C PHE A 189 10.77 15.06 -4.75
N LYS A 190 11.96 14.81 -5.29
CA LYS A 190 12.69 15.79 -6.14
C LYS A 190 11.93 16.21 -7.41
N ASN A 191 10.94 15.43 -7.83
CA ASN A 191 10.10 15.77 -8.97
C ASN A 191 9.39 17.11 -8.79
N ARG A 192 8.98 17.45 -7.57
CA ARG A 192 8.37 18.74 -7.25
C ARG A 192 9.33 19.90 -7.51
N ASP A 193 10.55 19.77 -7.04
CA ASP A 193 11.57 20.83 -7.20
C ASP A 193 11.99 21.01 -8.66
N LYS A 194 12.03 19.94 -9.42
CA LYS A 194 12.33 19.99 -10.87
C LYS A 194 11.20 20.58 -11.72
N ALA A 195 9.98 20.53 -11.20
CA ALA A 195 8.81 21.08 -11.90
C ALA A 195 8.60 22.58 -11.66
N TRP A 196 9.26 23.15 -10.65
CA TRP A 196 9.21 24.57 -10.26
C TRP A 196 10.29 25.36 -10.98
#